data_f64b6968c2bdad515edfdf63794f47c1
#
_entry.id   f64b6968c2bdad515edfdf63794f47c1
#
_cell.length_a   1.000
_cell.length_b   1.000
_cell.length_c   1.000
_cell.angle_alpha   90.00
_cell.angle_beta   90.00
_cell.angle_gamma   90.00
#
_symmetry.space_group_name_H-M   'P 1'
#
loop_
_entity.id
_entity.type
_entity.pdbx_description
1 polymer ?
#
loop_
_entity_poly.entity_id
_entity_poly.type
_entity_poly.pdbx_seq_one_letter_code
_entity_poly.pdbx_strand_id
1 'polypeptide(L)'
;RMRMNVIANNIANANATDTPEGGPYRREQVEFAAVLNESMKNGGVNGAERLGGVKVKGIVKSQDPFTVQYMPGHPKADAKGFVNMPNVTMATEMVDLITASRAYEANLAVINSSKDMSNRALSIIGR
;
A
#
# COMPACT_ATOMS: atom_id res chain seq x y z
N ARG A 1 3.34 -3.68 6.07
CA ARG A 1 3.93 -4.76 5.24
C ARG A 1 3.22 -4.89 3.90
N MET A 2 1.89 -5.07 3.88
CA MET A 2 1.14 -5.23 2.62
C MET A 2 1.40 -4.06 1.65
N ARG A 3 1.33 -2.81 2.13
CA ARG A 3 1.63 -1.63 1.30
C ARG A 3 3.05 -1.67 0.72
N MET A 4 4.04 -2.06 1.50
CA MET A 4 5.43 -2.20 1.02
C MET A 4 5.54 -3.26 -0.09
N ASN A 5 4.87 -4.41 0.08
CA ASN A 5 4.88 -5.46 -0.94
C ASN A 5 4.23 -5.00 -2.25
N VAL A 6 3.10 -4.29 -2.17
CA VAL A 6 2.43 -3.74 -3.37
C VAL A 6 3.31 -2.72 -4.08
N ILE A 7 3.95 -1.81 -3.33
CA ILE A 7 4.89 -0.83 -3.90
C ILE A 7 6.09 -1.54 -4.55
N ALA A 8 6.65 -2.56 -3.90
CA ALA A 8 7.75 -3.34 -4.46
C ALA A 8 7.34 -4.05 -5.77
N ASN A 9 6.12 -4.59 -5.84
CA ASN A 9 5.57 -5.18 -7.07
C ASN A 9 5.41 -4.11 -8.17
N ASN A 10 4.92 -2.92 -7.84
CA ASN A 10 4.80 -1.83 -8.79
C ASN A 10 6.17 -1.44 -9.36
N ILE A 11 7.20 -1.32 -8.51
CA ILE A 11 8.57 -1.01 -8.92
C ILE A 11 9.13 -2.11 -9.83
N ALA A 12 8.97 -3.38 -9.44
CA ALA A 12 9.46 -4.52 -10.22
C ALA A 12 8.83 -4.59 -11.62
N ASN A 13 7.56 -4.16 -11.74
CA ASN A 13 6.79 -4.22 -12.98
C ASN A 13 6.66 -2.87 -13.70
N ALA A 14 7.43 -1.85 -13.29
CA ALA A 14 7.34 -0.50 -13.86
C ALA A 14 7.64 -0.43 -15.37
N ASN A 15 8.34 -1.43 -15.91
CA ASN A 15 8.67 -1.54 -17.33
C ASN A 15 7.98 -2.73 -18.02
N ALA A 16 7.04 -3.41 -17.36
CA ALA A 16 6.38 -4.58 -17.90
C ALA A 16 5.28 -4.19 -18.89
N THR A 17 5.60 -4.26 -20.17
CA THR A 17 4.68 -3.93 -21.28
C THR A 17 3.73 -5.06 -21.66
N ASP A 18 3.98 -6.26 -21.13
CA ASP A 18 3.15 -7.44 -21.36
C ASP A 18 2.94 -8.21 -20.05
N THR A 19 1.70 -8.54 -19.77
CA THR A 19 1.30 -9.33 -18.60
C THR A 19 0.46 -10.52 -19.02
N PRO A 20 0.35 -11.60 -18.22
CA PRO A 20 -0.51 -12.73 -18.50
C PRO A 20 -2.00 -12.37 -18.70
N GLU A 21 -2.42 -11.25 -18.16
CA GLU A 21 -3.78 -10.70 -18.32
C GLU A 21 -3.97 -9.95 -19.64
N GLY A 22 -2.88 -9.72 -20.38
CA GLY A 22 -2.83 -8.95 -21.62
C GLY A 22 -2.58 -7.47 -21.39
N GLY A 23 -1.63 -6.89 -22.16
CA GLY A 23 -1.27 -5.48 -22.09
C GLY A 23 -0.29 -5.12 -20.98
N PRO A 24 0.00 -3.81 -20.79
CA PRO A 24 0.97 -3.33 -19.82
C PRO A 24 0.48 -3.52 -18.38
N TYR A 25 1.43 -3.62 -17.44
CA TYR A 25 1.13 -3.71 -16.03
C TYR A 25 0.37 -2.47 -15.54
N ARG A 26 -0.63 -2.69 -14.68
CA ARG A 26 -1.37 -1.61 -14.01
C ARG A 26 -0.91 -1.46 -12.58
N ARG A 27 -0.64 -0.23 -12.18
CA ARG A 27 -0.30 0.14 -10.80
C ARG A 27 -1.32 -0.43 -9.83
N GLU A 28 -0.85 -1.11 -8.81
CA GLU A 28 -1.68 -1.64 -7.73
C GLU A 28 -1.63 -0.73 -6.50
N GLN A 29 -2.74 -0.64 -5.79
CA GLN A 29 -2.86 0.16 -4.57
C GLN A 29 -3.61 -0.62 -3.50
N VAL A 30 -3.25 -0.40 -2.23
CA VAL A 30 -3.98 -0.97 -1.10
C VAL A 30 -5.16 -0.07 -0.76
N GLU A 31 -6.37 -0.62 -0.86
CA GLU A 31 -7.60 0.07 -0.45
C GLU A 31 -7.88 -0.19 1.03
N PHE A 32 -8.07 0.89 1.77
CA PHE A 32 -8.42 0.84 3.19
C PHE A 32 -9.89 1.19 3.39
N ALA A 33 -10.54 0.50 4.30
CA ALA A 33 -11.90 0.80 4.73
C ALA A 33 -11.92 1.10 6.24
N ALA A 34 -12.66 2.12 6.62
CA ALA A 34 -12.95 2.38 8.02
C ALA A 34 -13.86 1.27 8.57
N VAL A 35 -13.52 0.73 9.73
CA VAL A 35 -14.39 -0.19 10.45
C VAL A 35 -15.30 0.65 11.34
N LEU A 36 -16.58 0.79 10.97
CA LEU A 36 -17.58 1.31 11.90
C LEU A 36 -17.87 0.21 12.93
N ASN A 37 -17.73 0.54 14.21
CA ASN A 37 -18.16 -0.37 15.26
C ASN A 37 -19.68 -0.61 15.14
N GLU A 38 -20.09 -1.88 15.12
CA GLU A 38 -21.50 -2.29 15.06
C GLU A 38 -22.32 -1.80 16.26
N SER A 39 -21.68 -1.35 17.34
CA SER A 39 -22.33 -0.71 18.49
C SER A 39 -23.19 0.52 18.16
N MET A 40 -23.02 1.09 16.96
CA MET A 40 -23.88 2.18 16.47
C MET A 40 -25.26 1.73 15.98
N LYS A 41 -25.49 0.44 15.75
CA LYS A 41 -26.82 -0.06 15.33
C LYS A 41 -27.86 -0.06 16.44
N ASN A 42 -27.44 0.01 17.70
CA ASN A 42 -28.32 -0.09 18.87
C ASN A 42 -28.47 1.21 19.69
N GLY A 43 -28.46 2.38 19.03
CA GLY A 43 -28.99 3.62 19.63
C GLY A 43 -28.32 4.15 20.92
N GLY A 44 -27.13 3.71 21.25
CA GLY A 44 -26.38 4.21 22.43
C GLY A 44 -25.69 5.55 22.16
N VAL A 45 -26.28 6.60 22.65
CA VAL A 45 -25.73 7.97 22.63
C VAL A 45 -24.60 8.09 23.64
N ASN A 46 -23.35 7.92 23.24
CA ASN A 46 -22.22 8.56 23.92
C ASN A 46 -21.08 8.80 22.92
N GLY A 47 -20.84 10.07 22.66
CA GLY A 47 -20.01 10.59 21.56
C GLY A 47 -18.49 10.36 21.68
N ALA A 48 -18.02 9.46 22.55
CA ALA A 48 -16.60 9.25 22.83
C ALA A 48 -16.00 7.95 22.20
N GLU A 49 -16.82 7.04 21.67
CA GLU A 49 -16.34 5.75 21.15
C GLU A 49 -16.30 5.67 19.62
N ARG A 50 -15.93 6.75 18.96
CA ARG A 50 -15.75 6.80 17.51
C ARG A 50 -14.39 6.27 17.03
N LEU A 51 -13.70 5.48 17.81
CA LEU A 51 -12.43 4.85 17.41
C LEU A 51 -12.71 3.59 16.57
N GLY A 52 -13.29 3.80 15.40
CA GLY A 52 -13.31 2.80 14.35
C GLY A 52 -11.90 2.60 13.81
N GLY A 53 -11.40 1.36 13.84
CA GLY A 53 -10.12 1.01 13.23
C GLY A 53 -10.19 1.12 11.70
N VAL A 54 -9.03 1.02 11.06
CA VAL A 54 -8.90 0.90 9.60
C VAL A 54 -8.52 -0.54 9.27
N LYS A 55 -9.23 -1.17 8.34
CA LYS A 55 -8.87 -2.48 7.80
C LYS A 55 -8.52 -2.38 6.31
N VAL A 56 -7.68 -3.28 5.86
CA VAL A 56 -7.42 -3.45 4.43
C VAL A 56 -8.66 -4.09 3.81
N LYS A 57 -9.23 -3.43 2.80
CA LYS A 57 -10.35 -3.94 2.00
C LYS A 57 -9.86 -4.87 0.92
N GLY A 58 -8.75 -4.50 0.25
CA GLY A 58 -8.15 -5.29 -0.81
C GLY A 58 -7.05 -4.52 -1.54
N ILE A 59 -6.54 -5.15 -2.59
CA ILE A 59 -5.64 -4.53 -3.56
C ILE A 59 -6.49 -4.22 -4.79
N VAL A 60 -6.40 -2.98 -5.26
CA VAL A 60 -7.13 -2.50 -6.45
C VAL A 60 -6.14 -2.01 -7.50
N LYS A 61 -6.48 -2.22 -8.77
CA LYS A 61 -5.70 -1.71 -9.91
C LYS A 61 -6.12 -0.29 -10.23
N SER A 62 -5.14 0.61 -10.40
CA SER A 62 -5.38 2.00 -10.80
C SER A 62 -6.09 2.07 -12.16
N GLN A 63 -7.05 2.98 -12.27
CA GLN A 63 -7.75 3.29 -13.53
C GLN A 63 -7.06 4.39 -14.34
N ASP A 64 -5.93 4.91 -13.86
CA ASP A 64 -5.19 5.95 -14.56
C ASP A 64 -4.76 5.48 -15.95
N PRO A 65 -4.67 6.38 -16.94
CA PRO A 65 -4.24 6.04 -18.28
C PRO A 65 -2.79 5.55 -18.29
N PHE A 66 -2.49 4.69 -19.26
CA PHE A 66 -1.12 4.24 -19.50
C PHE A 66 -0.26 5.38 -20.05
N THR A 67 1.03 5.32 -19.75
CA THR A 67 2.01 6.22 -20.37
C THR A 67 2.34 5.73 -21.77
N VAL A 68 2.25 6.58 -22.77
CA VAL A 68 2.59 6.24 -24.16
C VAL A 68 4.02 6.72 -24.44
N GLN A 69 4.88 5.82 -24.91
CA GLN A 69 6.27 6.13 -25.23
C GLN A 69 6.58 5.72 -26.68
N TYR A 70 7.32 6.59 -27.40
CA TYR A 70 7.74 6.30 -28.76
C TYR A 70 8.96 5.38 -28.76
N MET A 71 8.76 4.14 -29.19
CA MET A 71 9.80 3.09 -29.31
C MET A 71 9.55 2.23 -30.55
N PRO A 72 9.91 2.68 -31.76
CA PRO A 72 9.58 1.97 -33.01
C PRO A 72 10.24 0.60 -33.17
N GLY A 73 11.29 0.30 -32.41
CA GLY A 73 11.95 -1.00 -32.41
C GLY A 73 11.40 -2.02 -31.39
N HIS A 74 10.37 -1.64 -30.62
CA HIS A 74 9.82 -2.51 -29.59
C HIS A 74 8.83 -3.51 -30.18
N PRO A 75 8.84 -4.82 -29.79
CA PRO A 75 7.94 -5.82 -30.35
C PRO A 75 6.44 -5.56 -30.10
N LYS A 76 6.10 -4.72 -29.13
CA LYS A 76 4.73 -4.30 -28.82
C LYS A 76 4.40 -2.89 -29.32
N ALA A 77 5.23 -2.31 -30.20
CA ALA A 77 4.95 -1.03 -30.81
C ALA A 77 3.74 -1.13 -31.77
N ASP A 78 2.90 -0.12 -31.75
CA ASP A 78 1.81 0.01 -32.73
C ASP A 78 2.34 0.39 -34.12
N ALA A 79 1.46 0.51 -35.11
CA ALA A 79 1.84 0.88 -36.48
C ALA A 79 2.49 2.27 -36.58
N LYS A 80 2.38 3.10 -35.55
CA LYS A 80 2.99 4.44 -35.44
C LYS A 80 4.28 4.44 -34.59
N GLY A 81 4.69 3.30 -34.06
CA GLY A 81 5.90 3.15 -33.24
C GLY A 81 5.71 3.52 -31.77
N PHE A 82 4.48 3.61 -31.29
CA PHE A 82 4.20 3.88 -29.87
C PHE A 82 3.96 2.61 -29.07
N VAL A 83 4.42 2.60 -27.84
CA VAL A 83 4.24 1.50 -26.87
C VAL A 83 3.49 2.03 -25.66
N ASN A 84 2.49 1.31 -25.21
CA ASN A 84 1.84 1.58 -23.93
C ASN A 84 2.70 1.02 -22.80
N MET A 85 3.18 1.90 -21.94
CA MET A 85 3.95 1.58 -20.73
C MET A 85 3.03 1.53 -19.52
N PRO A 86 3.42 0.83 -18.45
CA PRO A 86 2.72 0.86 -17.18
C PRO A 86 2.46 2.28 -16.67
N ASN A 87 1.36 2.48 -15.96
CA ASN A 87 1.03 3.73 -15.28
C ASN A 87 1.73 3.84 -13.91
N VAL A 88 2.99 3.40 -13.84
CA VAL A 88 3.83 3.40 -12.64
C VAL A 88 4.92 4.45 -12.78
N THR A 89 4.99 5.39 -11.84
CA THR A 89 6.08 6.36 -11.77
C THR A 89 7.10 5.89 -10.74
N MET A 90 8.26 5.42 -11.19
CA MET A 90 9.32 4.86 -10.35
C MET A 90 9.70 5.79 -9.17
N ALA A 91 9.86 7.08 -9.44
CA ALA A 91 10.23 8.05 -8.40
C ALA A 91 9.16 8.14 -7.29
N THR A 92 7.89 8.16 -7.66
CA THR A 92 6.78 8.20 -6.70
C THR A 92 6.72 6.92 -5.86
N GLU A 93 6.86 5.76 -6.49
CA GLU A 93 6.86 4.48 -5.78
C GLU A 93 8.05 4.37 -4.81
N MET A 94 9.24 4.88 -5.18
CA MET A 94 10.39 4.91 -4.27
C MET A 94 10.16 5.78 -3.04
N VAL A 95 9.55 6.96 -3.20
CA VAL A 95 9.19 7.83 -2.07
C VAL A 95 8.15 7.16 -1.18
N ASP A 96 7.15 6.52 -1.79
CA ASP A 96 6.11 5.78 -1.07
C ASP A 96 6.72 4.59 -0.30
N LEU A 97 7.70 3.89 -0.88
CA LEU A 97 8.41 2.79 -0.22
C LEU A 97 9.18 3.27 1.02
N ILE A 98 9.93 4.37 0.87
CA ILE A 98 10.67 4.96 2.00
C ILE A 98 9.72 5.39 3.12
N THR A 99 8.61 6.02 2.76
CA THR A 99 7.59 6.46 3.72
C THR A 99 6.96 5.27 4.46
N ALA A 100 6.61 4.22 3.71
CA ALA A 100 6.03 3.00 4.28
C ALA A 100 7.03 2.25 5.19
N SER A 101 8.32 2.21 4.81
CA SER A 101 9.38 1.61 5.60
C SER A 101 9.58 2.35 6.92
N ARG A 102 9.68 3.68 6.88
CA ARG A 102 9.82 4.51 8.08
C ARG A 102 8.62 4.35 9.03
N ALA A 103 7.40 4.31 8.49
CA ALA A 103 6.20 4.08 9.30
C ALA A 103 6.21 2.69 9.95
N TYR A 104 6.69 1.67 9.24
CA TYR A 104 6.83 0.32 9.79
C TYR A 104 7.88 0.26 10.90
N GLU A 105 9.04 0.87 10.71
CA GLU A 105 10.12 0.95 11.72
C GLU A 105 9.66 1.70 12.97
N ALA A 106 8.96 2.82 12.81
CA ALA A 106 8.39 3.57 13.94
C ALA A 106 7.41 2.72 14.76
N ASN A 107 6.51 1.98 14.08
CA ASN A 107 5.57 1.09 14.76
C ASN A 107 6.28 -0.05 15.50
N LEU A 108 7.35 -0.62 14.93
CA LEU A 108 8.18 -1.61 15.59
C LEU A 108 8.86 -1.05 16.85
N ALA A 109 9.40 0.17 16.78
CA ALA A 109 10.01 0.83 17.92
C ALA A 109 9.01 1.04 19.06
N VAL A 110 7.76 1.45 18.75
CA VAL A 110 6.69 1.59 19.74
C VAL A 110 6.35 0.25 20.40
N ILE A 111 6.25 -0.83 19.62
CA ILE A 111 5.95 -2.18 20.13
C ILE A 111 7.07 -2.63 21.08
N ASN A 112 8.33 -2.44 20.69
CA ASN A 112 9.48 -2.82 21.54
C ASN A 112 9.52 -2.01 22.83
N SER A 113 9.29 -0.69 22.75
CA SER A 113 9.20 0.17 23.94
C SER A 113 8.06 -0.25 24.87
N SER A 114 6.90 -0.64 24.33
CA SER A 114 5.78 -1.15 25.12
C SER A 114 6.11 -2.45 25.83
N LYS A 115 6.81 -3.37 25.15
CA LYS A 115 7.29 -4.62 25.77
C LYS A 115 8.28 -4.34 26.89
N ASP A 116 9.23 -3.44 26.69
CA ASP A 116 10.21 -3.08 27.71
C ASP A 116 9.55 -2.44 28.93
N MET A 117 8.57 -1.57 28.75
CA MET A 117 7.77 -1.01 29.85
C MET A 117 7.00 -2.11 30.60
N SER A 118 6.38 -3.05 29.89
CA SER A 118 5.68 -4.17 30.52
C SER A 118 6.62 -5.05 31.34
N ASN A 119 7.80 -5.36 30.82
CA ASN A 119 8.81 -6.16 31.52
C ASN A 119 9.32 -5.44 32.77
N ARG A 120 9.55 -4.13 32.71
CA ARG A 120 9.95 -3.32 33.88
C ARG A 120 8.83 -3.26 34.93
N ALA A 121 7.57 -3.10 34.51
CA ALA A 121 6.43 -3.13 35.43
C ALA A 121 6.32 -4.47 36.16
N LEU A 122 6.49 -5.59 35.44
CA LEU A 122 6.50 -6.92 36.05
C LEU A 122 7.67 -7.11 37.05
N SER A 123 8.84 -6.56 36.76
CA SER A 123 10.01 -6.65 37.67
C SER A 123 9.82 -5.83 38.96
N ILE A 124 8.94 -4.82 38.96
CA ILE A 124 8.61 -4.03 40.16
C ILE A 124 7.58 -4.74 41.03
N ILE A 125 6.63 -5.46 40.40
CA ILE A 125 5.55 -6.20 41.11
C ILE A 125 6.07 -7.53 41.71
N GLY A 126 7.12 -8.10 41.11
CA GLY A 126 7.68 -9.39 41.52
C GLY A 126 8.76 -9.30 42.59
N ARG A 127 8.92 -8.17 43.31
CA ARG A 127 9.81 -7.97 44.45
C ARG A 127 9.05 -7.94 45.76
#